data_7bc3dd80b517c13f7ea942c68ac6e8b5
#
_entry.id   7bc3dd80b517c13f7ea942c68ac6e8b5
#
_cell.length_a   1.000
_cell.length_b   1.000
_cell.length_c   1.000
_cell.angle_alpha   90.00
_cell.angle_beta   90.00
_cell.angle_gamma   90.00
#
_symmetry.space_group_name_H-M   'P 1'
#
loop_
_entity.id
_entity.type
_entity.pdbx_description
1 polymer ?
#
loop_
_entity_poly.entity_id
_entity_poly.type
_entity_poly.pdbx_seq_one_letter_code
_entity_poly.pdbx_strand_id
1 'polypeptide(L)'
;MGPLRLWTPVVLAPMAGVTDVPFRRLCRIMGESGLPDHLRPVGIPSWAAESGQAATASSPKNPRDDAGEPRHVAIPRVDAPAGLYVTEMVTSRALVEENERTLEMVRPDPAERVRSLQLYGVNPAVMAKAATMLVERDLTDHIDLNFGCPVPKVTKKGGGAALPWKRDLFSDLVGAVVRASNKAGERIGREIPVTVKIRIGIDSEHETATGAALSAQKLGAAALTLHARTQNQHYAGNAHWDEIARLKDLLDIPVFGNGDVFEAADALAMLERTGCDGISVGRGAQGRPWIFRDIVAAYHGAAIPPGPSLAEVVSVIERHAAWCVVEQGDEGRALREMRKHIGWYLRGFAVGGPQRHALSMVSTLQELHERLADLDLDQEFPPAARGPRGRAGGEKTPHLPDGWLDHPYLTDAERSRLHLAEIGY
;
A
#
# COMPACT_ATOMS: atom_id res chain seq x y z
N MET A 1 16.73 -1.64 -0.62
CA MET A 1 16.19 -0.54 0.20
C MET A 1 16.78 -0.66 1.62
N GLY A 2 17.94 -0.06 1.88
CA GLY A 2 18.66 -0.36 3.11
C GLY A 2 18.88 -1.88 3.26
N PRO A 3 18.62 -2.46 4.44
CA PRO A 3 18.79 -3.89 4.66
C PRO A 3 17.71 -4.76 3.99
N LEU A 4 16.59 -4.17 3.55
CA LEU A 4 15.50 -4.93 2.95
C LEU A 4 15.84 -5.43 1.56
N ARG A 5 15.65 -6.73 1.35
CA ARG A 5 15.86 -7.43 0.08
C ARG A 5 14.51 -7.86 -0.50
N LEU A 6 14.07 -7.17 -1.52
CA LEU A 6 12.90 -7.53 -2.30
C LEU A 6 13.37 -8.46 -3.43
N TRP A 7 13.01 -9.76 -3.38
CA TRP A 7 13.40 -10.68 -4.44
C TRP A 7 12.59 -10.42 -5.71
N THR A 8 11.36 -9.98 -5.53
CA THR A 8 10.56 -9.35 -6.57
C THR A 8 10.35 -7.88 -6.18
N PRO A 9 10.86 -6.89 -6.93
CA PRO A 9 10.78 -5.49 -6.54
C PRO A 9 9.39 -4.89 -6.85
N VAL A 10 8.37 -5.47 -6.25
CA VAL A 10 6.97 -5.00 -6.33
C VAL A 10 6.47 -4.57 -4.95
N VAL A 11 5.72 -3.48 -4.92
CA VAL A 11 5.17 -2.89 -3.70
C VAL A 11 3.66 -2.68 -3.85
N LEU A 12 2.87 -3.14 -2.88
CA LEU A 12 1.47 -2.72 -2.76
C LEU A 12 1.47 -1.27 -2.25
N ALA A 13 1.03 -0.35 -3.11
CA ALA A 13 0.93 1.06 -2.76
C ALA A 13 -0.07 1.28 -1.61
N PRO A 14 0.24 2.12 -0.64
CA PRO A 14 -0.67 2.47 0.44
C PRO A 14 -1.93 3.16 -0.10
N MET A 15 -3.09 2.64 0.28
CA MET A 15 -4.39 3.14 -0.15
C MET A 15 -5.36 3.19 1.04
N ALA A 16 -5.72 4.41 1.48
CA ALA A 16 -6.64 4.62 2.60
C ALA A 16 -8.00 3.93 2.39
N GLY A 17 -8.42 3.13 3.37
CA GLY A 17 -9.62 2.31 3.34
C GLY A 17 -9.51 1.07 2.43
N VAL A 18 -8.30 0.67 2.02
CA VAL A 18 -8.10 -0.47 1.11
C VAL A 18 -7.00 -1.40 1.59
N THR A 19 -5.83 -0.87 1.96
CA THR A 19 -4.68 -1.70 2.32
C THR A 19 -4.62 -2.00 3.82
N ASP A 20 -5.78 -2.43 4.36
CA ASP A 20 -5.91 -3.02 5.69
C ASP A 20 -5.22 -4.39 5.78
N VAL A 21 -5.18 -4.98 6.97
CA VAL A 21 -4.51 -6.27 7.22
C VAL A 21 -5.06 -7.38 6.31
N PRO A 22 -6.39 -7.60 6.19
CA PRO A 22 -6.94 -8.65 5.33
C PRO A 22 -6.54 -8.51 3.87
N PHE A 23 -6.59 -7.29 3.32
CA PHE A 23 -6.26 -7.07 1.92
C PHE A 23 -4.75 -7.22 1.65
N ARG A 24 -3.88 -6.74 2.54
CA ARG A 24 -2.43 -6.95 2.42
C ARG A 24 -2.09 -8.45 2.49
N ARG A 25 -2.70 -9.19 3.44
CA ARG A 25 -2.54 -10.64 3.55
C ARG A 25 -2.93 -11.34 2.26
N LEU A 26 -4.05 -10.96 1.66
CA LEU A 26 -4.53 -11.51 0.40
C LEU A 26 -3.53 -11.25 -0.75
N CYS A 27 -3.09 -10.00 -0.90
CA CYS A 27 -2.11 -9.62 -1.93
C CYS A 27 -0.78 -10.36 -1.74
N ARG A 28 -0.33 -10.53 -0.49
CA ARG A 28 0.91 -11.24 -0.17
C ARG A 28 0.83 -12.73 -0.52
N ILE A 29 -0.21 -13.42 -0.10
CA ILE A 29 -0.41 -14.86 -0.40
C ILE A 29 -0.47 -15.07 -1.91
N MET A 30 -1.17 -14.20 -2.63
CA MET A 30 -1.21 -14.25 -4.09
C MET A 30 0.19 -14.03 -4.68
N GLY A 31 0.92 -13.01 -4.23
CA GLY A 31 2.29 -12.77 -4.69
C GLY A 31 3.22 -13.96 -4.43
N GLU A 32 3.17 -14.53 -3.23
CA GLU A 32 3.96 -15.71 -2.86
C GLU A 32 3.63 -16.92 -3.74
N SER A 33 2.38 -17.08 -4.17
CA SER A 33 1.98 -18.16 -5.10
C SER A 33 2.55 -17.99 -6.51
N GLY A 34 2.97 -16.79 -6.89
CA GLY A 34 3.62 -16.50 -8.17
C GLY A 34 5.12 -16.82 -8.19
N LEU A 35 5.73 -17.08 -7.03
CA LEU A 35 7.14 -17.43 -6.97
C LEU A 35 7.40 -18.80 -7.63
N PRO A 36 8.49 -18.95 -8.40
CA PRO A 36 8.98 -20.23 -8.85
C PRO A 36 9.25 -21.16 -7.67
N ASP A 37 9.05 -22.47 -7.84
CA ASP A 37 9.17 -23.46 -6.75
C ASP A 37 10.52 -23.38 -6.01
N HIS A 38 11.62 -23.18 -6.72
CA HIS A 38 12.96 -23.07 -6.12
C HIS A 38 13.19 -21.78 -5.30
N LEU A 39 12.34 -20.76 -5.46
CA LEU A 39 12.34 -19.51 -4.68
C LEU A 39 11.24 -19.49 -3.62
N ARG A 40 10.33 -20.47 -3.65
CA ARG A 40 9.20 -20.50 -2.72
C ARG A 40 9.69 -20.91 -1.33
N PRO A 41 9.54 -20.05 -0.33
CA PRO A 41 9.94 -20.38 1.03
C PRO A 41 9.18 -21.60 1.57
N VAL A 42 9.89 -22.49 2.27
CA VAL A 42 9.28 -23.66 2.89
C VAL A 42 8.24 -23.22 3.93
N GLY A 43 7.07 -23.87 3.93
CA GLY A 43 5.98 -23.59 4.88
C GLY A 43 5.04 -22.44 4.49
N ILE A 44 5.15 -21.88 3.28
CA ILE A 44 4.10 -21.02 2.73
C ILE A 44 3.03 -21.94 2.14
N PRO A 45 1.78 -21.92 2.65
CA PRO A 45 0.69 -22.64 2.03
C PRO A 45 0.48 -22.16 0.60
N SER A 46 0.25 -23.06 -0.33
CA SER A 46 -0.22 -22.65 -1.66
C SER A 46 -1.63 -22.08 -1.52
N TRP A 47 -1.98 -21.12 -2.38
CA TRP A 47 -3.36 -20.59 -2.45
C TRP A 47 -4.40 -21.73 -2.51
N ALA A 48 -4.12 -22.80 -3.27
CA ALA A 48 -4.99 -23.96 -3.39
C ALA A 48 -5.13 -24.76 -2.07
N ALA A 49 -4.07 -24.87 -1.28
CA ALA A 49 -4.13 -25.56 0.03
C ALA A 49 -4.95 -24.76 1.06
N GLU A 50 -4.93 -23.43 0.99
CA GLU A 50 -5.75 -22.60 1.85
C GLU A 50 -7.21 -22.49 1.36
N SER A 51 -7.49 -22.69 0.07
CA SER A 51 -8.85 -22.65 -0.48
C SER A 51 -9.71 -23.86 -0.12
N GLY A 52 -9.11 -24.98 0.23
CA GLY A 52 -9.82 -26.19 0.68
C GLY A 52 -10.26 -26.20 2.15
N GLN A 53 -9.82 -25.23 2.95
CA GLN A 53 -10.27 -25.08 4.32
C GLN A 53 -11.42 -24.09 4.38
N ALA A 54 -12.65 -24.59 4.52
CA ALA A 54 -13.80 -23.77 4.87
C ALA A 54 -13.42 -22.87 6.05
N ALA A 55 -13.85 -21.60 5.97
CA ALA A 55 -13.63 -20.58 7.00
C ALA A 55 -14.32 -21.01 8.31
N THR A 56 -13.77 -21.98 9.01
CA THR A 56 -14.07 -22.17 10.42
C THR A 56 -13.31 -21.08 11.16
N ALA A 57 -14.03 -20.24 11.85
CA ALA A 57 -13.55 -19.15 12.69
C ALA A 57 -12.77 -19.69 13.90
N SER A 58 -11.65 -20.32 13.65
CA SER A 58 -10.63 -20.58 14.65
C SER A 58 -9.41 -19.79 14.24
N SER A 59 -9.02 -18.82 15.08
CA SER A 59 -7.69 -18.24 15.04
C SER A 59 -6.68 -19.35 14.75
N PRO A 60 -5.71 -19.18 13.84
CA PRO A 60 -4.68 -20.17 13.67
C PRO A 60 -4.06 -20.42 15.04
N LYS A 61 -4.27 -21.59 15.59
CA LYS A 61 -3.55 -22.04 16.78
C LYS A 61 -2.08 -21.86 16.44
N ASN A 62 -1.37 -21.17 17.33
CA ASN A 62 0.08 -21.09 17.28
C ASN A 62 0.58 -22.52 17.04
N PRO A 63 1.33 -22.82 15.96
CA PRO A 63 1.84 -24.15 15.71
C PRO A 63 3.05 -24.40 16.64
N ARG A 64 2.78 -24.39 17.93
CA ARG A 64 3.64 -24.96 18.95
C ARG A 64 2.81 -26.07 19.55
N ASP A 65 2.99 -27.25 19.04
CA ASP A 65 2.99 -28.48 19.81
C ASP A 65 2.83 -29.66 18.85
N ASP A 66 3.81 -30.55 18.96
CA ASP A 66 3.90 -31.93 18.62
C ASP A 66 4.46 -32.41 17.28
N ALA A 67 5.69 -32.91 17.44
CA ALA A 67 6.27 -34.11 16.79
C ALA A 67 6.46 -34.07 15.27
N GLY A 68 7.67 -33.83 14.84
CA GLY A 68 8.13 -34.16 13.48
C GLY A 68 8.21 -32.98 12.51
N GLU A 69 8.72 -31.85 12.95
CA GLU A 69 8.84 -30.66 12.12
C GLU A 69 9.85 -30.78 10.97
N PRO A 70 9.45 -30.42 9.72
CA PRO A 70 10.43 -29.89 8.80
C PRO A 70 10.96 -28.59 9.40
N ARG A 71 12.26 -28.49 9.59
CA ARG A 71 12.92 -27.26 10.07
C ARG A 71 12.50 -26.11 9.17
N HIS A 72 11.60 -25.25 9.63
CA HIS A 72 11.29 -23.99 8.98
C HIS A 72 12.58 -23.17 8.98
N VAL A 73 13.19 -23.00 7.82
CA VAL A 73 14.22 -21.98 7.64
C VAL A 73 13.47 -20.66 7.78
N ALA A 74 13.56 -20.05 8.95
CA ALA A 74 12.96 -18.74 9.18
C ALA A 74 13.59 -17.75 8.20
N ILE A 75 12.78 -17.26 7.25
CA ILE A 75 13.22 -16.21 6.34
C ILE A 75 13.47 -14.97 7.19
N PRO A 76 14.65 -14.35 7.11
CA PRO A 76 14.94 -13.13 7.85
C PRO A 76 13.88 -12.05 7.61
N ARG A 77 13.55 -11.27 8.62
CA ARG A 77 12.61 -10.12 8.54
C ARG A 77 13.06 -9.01 7.58
N VAL A 78 14.20 -9.17 6.94
CA VAL A 78 14.74 -8.29 5.90
C VAL A 78 14.46 -8.80 4.49
N ASP A 79 13.91 -10.01 4.34
CA ASP A 79 13.61 -10.62 3.05
C ASP A 79 12.11 -10.58 2.73
N ALA A 80 11.79 -9.96 1.61
CA ALA A 80 10.45 -9.88 1.06
C ALA A 80 10.40 -10.58 -0.31
N PRO A 81 10.19 -11.92 -0.35
CA PRO A 81 10.31 -12.71 -1.57
C PRO A 81 9.36 -12.28 -2.68
N ALA A 82 8.11 -12.03 -2.34
CA ALA A 82 7.05 -11.66 -3.29
C ALA A 82 6.71 -10.15 -3.25
N GLY A 83 7.61 -9.32 -2.73
CA GLY A 83 7.40 -7.88 -2.64
C GLY A 83 7.01 -7.37 -1.26
N LEU A 84 6.70 -6.08 -1.18
CA LEU A 84 6.42 -5.36 0.05
C LEU A 84 4.96 -4.87 0.08
N TYR A 85 4.26 -5.05 1.19
CA TYR A 85 2.84 -4.74 1.33
C TYR A 85 2.65 -3.63 2.37
N VAL A 86 2.49 -2.38 1.89
CA VAL A 86 2.47 -1.20 2.75
C VAL A 86 1.08 -0.98 3.35
N THR A 87 1.02 -0.62 4.63
CA THR A 87 -0.24 -0.29 5.32
C THR A 87 -0.95 0.91 4.71
N GLU A 88 -2.18 1.15 5.12
CA GLU A 88 -2.79 2.46 4.97
C GLU A 88 -1.94 3.55 5.63
N MET A 89 -2.12 4.81 5.20
CA MET A 89 -1.40 5.92 5.83
C MET A 89 -1.88 6.16 7.26
N VAL A 90 -0.95 6.18 8.19
CA VAL A 90 -1.16 6.40 9.62
C VAL A 90 -0.77 7.82 9.99
N THR A 91 -1.66 8.53 10.69
CA THR A 91 -1.34 9.88 11.17
C THR A 91 -0.39 9.82 12.38
N SER A 92 0.74 10.50 12.26
CA SER A 92 1.75 10.55 13.31
C SER A 92 1.21 11.11 14.61
N ARG A 93 0.32 12.10 14.55
CA ARG A 93 -0.29 12.72 15.72
C ARG A 93 -1.13 11.74 16.53
N ALA A 94 -2.10 11.08 15.88
CA ALA A 94 -2.96 10.11 16.57
C ALA A 94 -2.17 8.91 17.11
N LEU A 95 -1.06 8.53 16.42
CA LEU A 95 -0.19 7.47 16.92
C LEU A 95 0.53 7.89 18.20
N VAL A 96 1.09 9.09 18.25
CA VAL A 96 1.80 9.62 19.42
C VAL A 96 0.85 9.86 20.59
N GLU A 97 -0.41 10.16 20.32
CA GLU A 97 -1.49 10.30 21.32
C GLU A 97 -2.12 8.95 21.71
N GLU A 98 -1.59 7.85 21.18
CA GLU A 98 -2.04 6.48 21.46
C GLU A 98 -3.54 6.26 21.21
N ASN A 99 -4.08 6.91 20.15
CA ASN A 99 -5.47 6.69 19.75
C ASN A 99 -5.70 5.21 19.42
N GLU A 100 -6.68 4.57 20.05
CA GLU A 100 -6.97 3.14 19.98
C GLU A 100 -7.08 2.64 18.53
N ARG A 101 -7.87 3.35 17.71
CA ARG A 101 -8.05 2.99 16.29
C ARG A 101 -6.73 3.07 15.51
N THR A 102 -5.87 4.02 15.84
CA THR A 102 -4.57 4.17 15.20
C THR A 102 -3.61 3.07 15.65
N LEU A 103 -3.68 2.67 16.92
CA LEU A 103 -2.91 1.54 17.45
C LEU A 103 -3.35 0.21 16.83
N GLU A 104 -4.64 0.02 16.55
CA GLU A 104 -5.15 -1.12 15.77
C GLU A 104 -4.56 -1.16 14.37
N MET A 105 -4.48 -0.02 13.66
CA MET A 105 -3.93 0.06 12.30
C MET A 105 -2.45 -0.32 12.22
N VAL A 106 -1.68 -0.11 13.29
CA VAL A 106 -0.24 -0.42 13.34
C VAL A 106 0.07 -1.76 14.01
N ARG A 107 -0.97 -2.48 14.47
CA ARG A 107 -0.79 -3.81 15.05
C ARG A 107 -0.21 -4.77 14.00
N PRO A 108 0.90 -5.45 14.29
CA PRO A 108 1.49 -6.39 13.36
C PRO A 108 0.56 -7.57 13.07
N ASP A 109 0.37 -7.92 11.81
CA ASP A 109 -0.14 -9.25 11.45
C ASP A 109 1.00 -10.25 11.66
N PRO A 110 0.82 -11.29 12.51
CA PRO A 110 1.85 -12.32 12.73
C PRO A 110 2.31 -13.01 11.45
N ALA A 111 1.49 -13.02 10.41
CA ALA A 111 1.82 -13.59 9.11
C ALA A 111 2.64 -12.64 8.21
N GLU A 112 2.71 -11.34 8.50
CA GLU A 112 3.56 -10.39 7.77
C GLU A 112 5.02 -10.54 8.20
N ARG A 113 5.88 -10.96 7.27
CA ARG A 113 7.33 -11.13 7.53
C ARG A 113 8.04 -9.80 7.62
N VAL A 114 7.75 -8.89 6.69
CA VAL A 114 8.26 -7.52 6.65
C VAL A 114 7.08 -6.58 6.84
N ARG A 115 7.05 -5.94 7.97
CA ARG A 115 5.98 -5.00 8.34
C ARG A 115 6.33 -3.61 7.81
N SER A 116 5.63 -3.19 6.78
CA SER A 116 5.82 -1.91 6.12
C SER A 116 4.70 -0.95 6.46
N LEU A 117 5.03 0.18 7.08
CA LEU A 117 4.05 1.12 7.59
C LEU A 117 4.25 2.50 6.95
N GLN A 118 3.14 3.11 6.47
CA GLN A 118 3.19 4.46 5.95
C GLN A 118 2.73 5.49 6.99
N LEU A 119 3.62 6.45 7.30
CA LEU A 119 3.33 7.61 8.15
C LEU A 119 3.00 8.86 7.33
N TYR A 120 2.11 9.71 7.88
CA TYR A 120 1.93 11.08 7.40
C TYR A 120 1.75 12.07 8.55
N GLY A 121 2.15 13.32 8.31
CA GLY A 121 2.04 14.42 9.24
C GLY A 121 2.71 15.65 8.65
N VAL A 122 2.62 16.78 9.36
CA VAL A 122 3.18 18.07 8.96
C VAL A 122 4.15 18.64 10.00
N ASN A 123 4.30 17.99 11.16
CA ASN A 123 5.22 18.41 12.21
C ASN A 123 6.40 17.44 12.33
N PRO A 124 7.65 17.92 12.10
CA PRO A 124 8.85 17.08 12.13
C PRO A 124 9.08 16.40 13.48
N ALA A 125 8.80 17.08 14.60
CA ALA A 125 9.02 16.53 15.95
C ALA A 125 8.03 15.40 16.27
N VAL A 126 6.76 15.56 15.90
CA VAL A 126 5.71 14.54 16.08
C VAL A 126 5.98 13.33 15.18
N MET A 127 6.39 13.56 13.92
CA MET A 127 6.76 12.48 13.01
C MET A 127 7.97 11.69 13.52
N ALA A 128 8.99 12.36 14.04
CA ALA A 128 10.16 11.71 14.65
C ALA A 128 9.77 10.89 15.88
N LYS A 129 8.89 11.41 16.75
CA LYS A 129 8.38 10.69 17.91
C LYS A 129 7.57 9.45 17.51
N ALA A 130 6.73 9.57 16.49
CA ALA A 130 5.98 8.45 15.94
C ALA A 130 6.90 7.35 15.38
N ALA A 131 7.93 7.73 14.61
CA ALA A 131 8.92 6.80 14.10
C ALA A 131 9.68 6.08 15.22
N THR A 132 10.14 6.83 16.23
CA THR A 132 10.80 6.24 17.42
C THR A 132 9.89 5.21 18.10
N MET A 133 8.63 5.56 18.34
CA MET A 133 7.66 4.68 18.97
C MET A 133 7.43 3.38 18.17
N LEU A 134 7.29 3.48 16.84
CA LEU A 134 7.12 2.31 15.97
C LEU A 134 8.31 1.37 16.02
N VAL A 135 9.52 1.92 15.99
CA VAL A 135 10.75 1.13 15.99
C VAL A 135 11.00 0.51 17.37
N GLU A 136 10.94 1.28 18.45
CA GLU A 136 11.21 0.80 19.82
C GLU A 136 10.19 -0.22 20.32
N ARG A 137 8.92 -0.12 19.87
CA ARG A 137 7.87 -1.11 20.18
C ARG A 137 7.86 -2.31 19.22
N ASP A 138 8.83 -2.42 18.32
CA ASP A 138 8.93 -3.49 17.31
C ASP A 138 7.67 -3.65 16.45
N LEU A 139 7.04 -2.53 16.06
CA LEU A 139 5.82 -2.51 15.27
C LEU A 139 6.08 -2.45 13.76
N THR A 140 7.29 -2.13 13.33
CA THR A 140 7.62 -1.98 11.91
C THR A 140 9.02 -2.47 11.56
N ASP A 141 9.22 -2.86 10.31
CA ASP A 141 10.50 -3.19 9.70
C ASP A 141 10.88 -2.18 8.59
N HIS A 142 9.94 -1.32 8.23
CA HIS A 142 10.09 -0.30 7.19
C HIS A 142 9.10 0.84 7.42
N ILE A 143 9.56 2.08 7.31
CA ILE A 143 8.72 3.28 7.39
C ILE A 143 8.69 3.96 6.02
N ASP A 144 7.50 4.12 5.44
CA ASP A 144 7.28 4.93 4.23
C ASP A 144 6.66 6.28 4.60
N LEU A 145 7.10 7.37 3.99
CA LEU A 145 6.59 8.72 4.24
C LEU A 145 5.66 9.17 3.12
N ASN A 146 4.45 9.58 3.48
CA ASN A 146 3.43 10.01 2.52
C ASN A 146 3.55 11.49 2.18
N PHE A 147 3.98 11.75 0.96
CA PHE A 147 3.94 13.06 0.31
C PHE A 147 3.21 13.02 -1.04
N GLY A 148 2.30 12.06 -1.22
CA GLY A 148 1.56 11.89 -2.47
C GLY A 148 0.04 11.87 -2.33
N CYS A 149 -0.51 11.93 -1.11
CA CYS A 149 -1.96 11.92 -0.90
C CYS A 149 -2.59 13.23 -1.39
N PRO A 150 -3.53 13.20 -2.39
CA PRO A 150 -4.12 14.41 -2.95
C PRO A 150 -5.44 14.81 -2.27
N VAL A 151 -5.86 14.08 -1.23
CA VAL A 151 -7.18 14.24 -0.62
C VAL A 151 -7.28 15.57 0.13
N PRO A 152 -8.35 16.38 -0.06
CA PRO A 152 -8.51 17.68 0.57
C PRO A 152 -8.35 17.69 2.10
N LYS A 153 -8.79 16.64 2.78
CA LYS A 153 -8.63 16.49 4.25
C LYS A 153 -7.16 16.56 4.69
N VAL A 154 -6.23 16.16 3.81
CA VAL A 154 -4.77 16.16 4.07
C VAL A 154 -4.12 17.43 3.52
N THR A 155 -4.42 17.78 2.26
CA THR A 155 -3.72 18.86 1.56
C THR A 155 -4.12 20.26 2.02
N LYS A 156 -5.37 20.46 2.49
CA LYS A 156 -5.80 21.72 3.14
C LYS A 156 -5.00 22.07 4.40
N LYS A 157 -4.36 21.07 5.00
CA LYS A 157 -3.49 21.23 6.17
C LYS A 157 -2.00 21.29 5.79
N GLY A 158 -1.67 21.41 4.50
CA GLY A 158 -0.30 21.44 4.01
C GLY A 158 0.40 20.09 3.97
N GLY A 159 -0.33 18.97 4.18
CA GLY A 159 0.22 17.61 4.16
C GLY A 159 0.10 16.90 2.81
N GLY A 160 0.55 15.66 2.74
CA GLY A 160 0.47 14.84 1.54
C GLY A 160 1.14 15.49 0.33
N ALA A 161 0.44 15.54 -0.82
CA ALA A 161 0.98 16.07 -2.07
C ALA A 161 1.27 17.59 -2.05
N ALA A 162 0.70 18.33 -1.10
CA ALA A 162 0.97 19.75 -0.93
C ALA A 162 2.33 20.05 -0.26
N LEU A 163 2.81 19.12 0.59
CA LEU A 163 3.94 19.36 1.48
C LEU A 163 5.28 19.55 0.76
N PRO A 164 5.64 18.79 -0.30
CA PRO A 164 6.93 18.94 -0.97
C PRO A 164 7.17 20.33 -1.60
N TRP A 165 6.13 21.13 -1.81
CA TRP A 165 6.28 22.50 -2.24
C TRP A 165 7.04 23.34 -1.21
N LYS A 166 6.79 23.14 0.08
CA LYS A 166 7.54 23.79 1.17
C LYS A 166 8.82 23.00 1.44
N ARG A 167 9.88 23.37 0.71
CA ARG A 167 11.17 22.63 0.63
C ARG A 167 11.86 22.47 1.98
N ASP A 168 11.79 23.49 2.83
CA ASP A 168 12.33 23.46 4.18
C ASP A 168 11.55 22.50 5.07
N LEU A 169 10.21 22.58 5.08
CA LEU A 169 9.37 21.68 5.84
C LEU A 169 9.57 20.21 5.42
N PHE A 170 9.63 19.94 4.11
CA PHE A 170 9.90 18.62 3.57
C PHE A 170 11.23 18.06 4.08
N SER A 171 12.29 18.88 3.98
CA SER A 171 13.64 18.49 4.41
C SER A 171 13.71 18.26 5.92
N ASP A 172 13.12 19.16 6.71
CA ASP A 172 13.07 19.05 8.16
C ASP A 172 12.36 17.74 8.58
N LEU A 173 11.25 17.42 7.94
CA LEU A 173 10.42 16.26 8.25
C LEU A 173 11.13 14.95 7.87
N VAL A 174 11.63 14.82 6.64
CA VAL A 174 12.35 13.62 6.20
C VAL A 174 13.59 13.42 7.06
N GLY A 175 14.39 14.46 7.28
CA GLY A 175 15.60 14.37 8.11
C GLY A 175 15.30 14.01 9.57
N ALA A 176 14.22 14.54 10.14
CA ALA A 176 13.81 14.20 11.51
C ALA A 176 13.44 12.72 11.65
N VAL A 177 12.66 12.18 10.70
CA VAL A 177 12.23 10.77 10.72
C VAL A 177 13.42 9.82 10.48
N VAL A 178 14.26 10.10 9.49
CA VAL A 178 15.45 9.26 9.22
C VAL A 178 16.36 9.19 10.44
N ARG A 179 16.69 10.34 11.05
CA ARG A 179 17.51 10.35 12.27
C ARG A 179 16.84 9.63 13.45
N ALA A 180 15.52 9.79 13.61
CA ALA A 180 14.78 9.11 14.68
C ALA A 180 14.75 7.60 14.48
N SER A 181 14.51 7.14 13.25
CA SER A 181 14.52 5.72 12.89
C SER A 181 15.88 5.09 13.13
N ASN A 182 16.96 5.73 12.67
CA ASN A 182 18.33 5.25 12.87
C ASN A 182 18.68 5.13 14.36
N LYS A 183 18.43 6.20 15.14
CA LYS A 183 18.72 6.22 16.59
C LYS A 183 17.89 5.17 17.36
N ALA A 184 16.64 4.97 17.01
CA ALA A 184 15.82 3.95 17.64
C ALA A 184 16.25 2.55 17.18
N GLY A 185 16.61 2.39 15.91
CA GLY A 185 17.15 1.15 15.34
C GLY A 185 18.45 0.71 16.02
N GLU A 186 19.38 1.62 16.27
CA GLU A 186 20.61 1.35 17.04
C GLU A 186 20.29 0.76 18.43
N ARG A 187 19.27 1.27 19.13
CA ARG A 187 18.88 0.78 20.46
C ARG A 187 18.33 -0.64 20.45
N ILE A 188 17.65 -1.04 19.37
CA ILE A 188 17.10 -2.39 19.23
C ILE A 188 17.99 -3.33 18.40
N GLY A 189 19.18 -2.86 17.97
CA GLY A 189 20.12 -3.63 17.17
C GLY A 189 19.65 -3.96 15.75
N ARG A 190 18.79 -3.10 15.16
CA ARG A 190 18.22 -3.30 13.82
C ARG A 190 18.19 -2.00 13.03
N GLU A 191 18.53 -2.06 11.75
CA GLU A 191 18.35 -0.95 10.82
C GLU A 191 16.91 -0.98 10.29
N ILE A 192 16.17 0.14 10.45
CA ILE A 192 14.81 0.30 9.93
C ILE A 192 14.85 1.38 8.84
N PRO A 193 14.79 1.00 7.55
CA PRO A 193 14.88 1.94 6.45
C PRO A 193 13.66 2.84 6.37
N VAL A 194 13.89 4.09 5.96
CA VAL A 194 12.86 5.08 5.68
C VAL A 194 12.81 5.34 4.18
N THR A 195 11.63 5.23 3.56
CA THR A 195 11.40 5.59 2.16
C THR A 195 10.45 6.76 2.03
N VAL A 196 10.38 7.33 0.83
CA VAL A 196 9.56 8.51 0.56
C VAL A 196 8.69 8.24 -0.67
N LYS A 197 7.36 8.49 -0.54
CA LYS A 197 6.43 8.38 -1.66
C LYS A 197 5.87 9.76 -2.03
N ILE A 198 6.16 10.20 -3.26
CA ILE A 198 5.79 11.54 -3.79
C ILE A 198 4.91 11.45 -5.04
N ARG A 199 4.46 12.62 -5.50
CA ARG A 199 3.92 12.88 -6.86
C ARG A 199 4.85 13.80 -7.64
N ILE A 200 4.58 14.00 -8.95
CA ILE A 200 5.34 14.91 -9.82
C ILE A 200 5.32 16.34 -9.24
N GLY A 201 4.17 16.78 -8.77
CA GLY A 201 3.97 18.11 -8.22
C GLY A 201 2.51 18.32 -7.85
N ILE A 202 2.15 19.58 -7.66
CA ILE A 202 0.78 20.03 -7.40
C ILE A 202 0.00 20.10 -8.71
N ASP A 203 0.56 20.78 -9.69
CA ASP A 203 0.03 20.97 -11.05
C ASP A 203 1.20 21.11 -12.04
N SER A 204 0.92 21.58 -13.26
CA SER A 204 1.93 21.74 -14.32
C SER A 204 2.95 22.86 -14.04
N GLU A 205 2.62 23.82 -13.17
CA GLU A 205 3.49 24.98 -12.86
C GLU A 205 4.29 24.77 -11.58
N HIS A 206 3.81 23.89 -10.68
CA HIS A 206 4.36 23.66 -9.37
C HIS A 206 4.91 22.22 -9.25
N GLU A 207 5.94 21.93 -10.05
CA GLU A 207 6.70 20.68 -9.96
C GLU A 207 7.48 20.63 -8.64
N THR A 208 7.47 19.49 -7.99
CA THR A 208 8.16 19.28 -6.70
C THR A 208 9.06 18.07 -6.68
N ALA A 209 8.88 17.12 -7.62
CA ALA A 209 9.51 15.81 -7.56
C ALA A 209 11.03 15.88 -7.56
N THR A 210 11.64 16.69 -8.43
CA THR A 210 13.10 16.80 -8.54
C THR A 210 13.75 17.27 -7.24
N GLY A 211 13.26 18.39 -6.69
CA GLY A 211 13.79 18.96 -5.46
C GLY A 211 13.57 18.04 -4.25
N ALA A 212 12.38 17.44 -4.15
CA ALA A 212 12.05 16.51 -3.08
C ALA A 212 12.89 15.22 -3.15
N ALA A 213 13.09 14.67 -4.34
CA ALA A 213 13.88 13.45 -4.56
C ALA A 213 15.35 13.63 -4.15
N LEU A 214 16.00 14.69 -4.64
CA LEU A 214 17.39 15.02 -4.27
C LEU A 214 17.53 15.29 -2.77
N SER A 215 16.57 16.01 -2.18
CA SER A 215 16.55 16.27 -0.73
C SER A 215 16.39 14.96 0.06
N ALA A 216 15.46 14.08 -0.33
CA ALA A 216 15.24 12.80 0.34
C ALA A 216 16.51 11.92 0.29
N GLN A 217 17.14 11.78 -0.87
CA GLN A 217 18.42 11.05 -1.01
C GLN A 217 19.49 11.63 -0.09
N LYS A 218 19.72 12.95 -0.13
CA LYS A 218 20.71 13.63 0.71
C LYS A 218 20.47 13.43 2.20
N LEU A 219 19.22 13.29 2.62
CA LEU A 219 18.81 13.10 4.01
C LEU A 219 18.82 11.63 4.46
N GLY A 220 19.16 10.70 3.57
CA GLY A 220 19.33 9.29 3.87
C GLY A 220 18.05 8.44 3.69
N ALA A 221 17.11 8.87 2.84
CA ALA A 221 16.03 7.99 2.43
C ALA A 221 16.59 6.76 1.69
N ALA A 222 16.08 5.58 2.02
CA ALA A 222 16.57 4.30 1.49
C ALA A 222 16.02 3.98 0.09
N ALA A 223 14.94 4.62 -0.34
CA ALA A 223 14.38 4.56 -1.68
C ALA A 223 13.32 5.66 -1.87
N LEU A 224 12.92 5.89 -3.12
CA LEU A 224 11.88 6.83 -3.49
C LEU A 224 10.84 6.14 -4.37
N THR A 225 9.54 6.41 -4.12
CA THR A 225 8.45 6.00 -5.01
C THR A 225 7.82 7.24 -5.64
N LEU A 226 7.79 7.30 -6.98
CA LEU A 226 7.09 8.36 -7.72
C LEU A 226 5.74 7.86 -8.24
N HIS A 227 4.64 8.45 -7.77
CA HIS A 227 3.38 8.40 -8.51
C HIS A 227 3.44 9.42 -9.66
N ALA A 228 3.51 8.92 -10.88
CA ALA A 228 3.77 9.70 -12.08
C ALA A 228 2.55 10.52 -12.55
N ARG A 229 1.93 11.24 -11.62
CA ARG A 229 0.85 12.23 -11.79
C ARG A 229 1.03 13.38 -10.82
N THR A 230 0.47 14.53 -11.18
CA THR A 230 0.37 15.68 -10.26
C THR A 230 -0.79 15.51 -9.27
N GLN A 231 -0.87 16.41 -8.29
CA GLN A 231 -1.97 16.43 -7.33
C GLN A 231 -3.31 16.72 -8.03
N ASN A 232 -3.38 17.72 -8.92
CA ASN A 232 -4.61 18.11 -9.62
C ASN A 232 -5.13 17.00 -10.53
N GLN A 233 -4.27 16.21 -11.16
CA GLN A 233 -4.67 15.07 -11.96
C GLN A 233 -5.39 14.00 -11.12
N HIS A 234 -5.10 13.86 -9.83
CA HIS A 234 -5.57 12.73 -9.02
C HIS A 234 -5.31 11.38 -9.71
N TYR A 235 -6.24 10.97 -10.58
CA TYR A 235 -6.18 9.73 -11.38
C TYR A 235 -6.58 9.97 -12.85
N ALA A 236 -6.76 11.23 -13.25
CA ALA A 236 -7.09 11.60 -14.62
C ALA A 236 -5.90 11.40 -15.58
N GLY A 237 -6.20 11.24 -16.84
CA GLY A 237 -5.20 11.07 -17.90
C GLY A 237 -4.32 9.85 -17.70
N ASN A 238 -3.17 9.84 -18.34
CA ASN A 238 -2.15 8.79 -18.21
C ASN A 238 -1.08 9.18 -17.19
N ALA A 239 -0.44 8.20 -16.58
CA ALA A 239 0.76 8.41 -15.78
C ALA A 239 1.94 8.76 -16.69
N HIS A 240 2.71 9.77 -16.33
CA HIS A 240 3.86 10.25 -17.07
C HIS A 240 5.12 9.45 -16.70
N TRP A 241 5.27 8.28 -17.29
CA TRP A 241 6.38 7.37 -16.95
C TRP A 241 7.76 7.95 -17.24
N ASP A 242 7.86 8.90 -18.17
CA ASP A 242 9.12 9.59 -18.47
C ASP A 242 9.66 10.36 -17.25
N GLU A 243 8.78 10.80 -16.35
CA GLU A 243 9.19 11.40 -15.07
C GLU A 243 9.83 10.39 -14.11
N ILE A 244 9.43 9.12 -14.20
CA ILE A 244 10.06 8.03 -13.43
C ILE A 244 11.48 7.81 -13.96
N ALA A 245 11.64 7.71 -15.28
CA ALA A 245 12.95 7.57 -15.93
C ALA A 245 13.88 8.74 -15.56
N ARG A 246 13.36 9.97 -15.64
CA ARG A 246 14.11 11.18 -15.27
C ARG A 246 14.61 11.15 -13.82
N LEU A 247 13.79 10.71 -12.87
CA LEU A 247 14.23 10.57 -11.48
C LEU A 247 15.20 9.41 -11.28
N LYS A 248 15.04 8.32 -12.05
CA LYS A 248 15.98 7.19 -12.00
C LYS A 248 17.38 7.60 -12.46
N ASP A 249 17.48 8.42 -13.52
CA ASP A 249 18.75 8.94 -14.00
C ASP A 249 19.42 9.93 -13.01
N LEU A 250 18.62 10.56 -12.15
CA LEU A 250 19.05 11.60 -11.22
C LEU A 250 19.50 11.06 -9.86
N LEU A 251 19.01 9.90 -9.46
CA LEU A 251 19.17 9.37 -8.10
C LEU A 251 20.04 8.13 -8.05
N ASP A 252 20.86 8.04 -7.00
CA ASP A 252 21.67 6.85 -6.68
C ASP A 252 20.88 5.82 -5.85
N ILE A 253 19.82 6.27 -5.14
CA ILE A 253 18.95 5.38 -4.37
C ILE A 253 17.91 4.72 -5.28
N PRO A 254 17.38 3.54 -4.91
CA PRO A 254 16.35 2.87 -5.69
C PRO A 254 15.10 3.74 -5.92
N VAL A 255 14.62 3.73 -7.16
CA VAL A 255 13.40 4.43 -7.60
C VAL A 255 12.33 3.42 -7.97
N PHE A 256 11.14 3.54 -7.34
CA PHE A 256 9.97 2.74 -7.65
C PHE A 256 8.97 3.55 -8.47
N GLY A 257 8.57 3.00 -9.62
CA GLY A 257 7.56 3.60 -10.49
C GLY A 257 6.14 3.28 -10.03
N ASN A 258 5.24 4.26 -10.04
CA ASN A 258 3.83 4.07 -9.71
C ASN A 258 2.91 4.85 -10.66
N GLY A 259 1.88 4.20 -11.15
CA GLY A 259 0.83 4.74 -12.02
C GLY A 259 0.58 3.85 -13.23
N ASP A 260 -0.70 3.54 -13.46
CA ASP A 260 -1.23 2.79 -14.61
C ASP A 260 -0.61 1.39 -14.83
N VAL A 261 -0.30 0.71 -13.73
CA VAL A 261 0.03 -0.71 -13.72
C VAL A 261 -1.24 -1.48 -13.37
N PHE A 262 -1.84 -2.12 -14.37
CA PHE A 262 -3.10 -2.88 -14.25
C PHE A 262 -2.92 -4.36 -14.58
N GLU A 263 -1.84 -4.74 -15.26
CA GLU A 263 -1.47 -6.10 -15.61
C GLU A 263 0.04 -6.32 -15.42
N ALA A 264 0.47 -7.57 -15.42
CA ALA A 264 1.89 -7.88 -15.30
C ALA A 264 2.71 -7.31 -16.47
N ALA A 265 2.11 -7.25 -17.66
CA ALA A 265 2.75 -6.64 -18.84
C ALA A 265 3.05 -5.15 -18.63
N ASP A 266 2.15 -4.40 -17.97
CA ASP A 266 2.40 -2.98 -17.66
C ASP A 266 3.57 -2.83 -16.68
N ALA A 267 3.68 -3.77 -15.72
CA ALA A 267 4.77 -3.79 -14.77
C ALA A 267 6.13 -3.99 -15.44
N LEU A 268 6.25 -4.97 -16.33
CA LEU A 268 7.47 -5.23 -17.09
C LEU A 268 7.79 -4.07 -18.03
N ALA A 269 6.77 -3.53 -18.73
CA ALA A 269 6.94 -2.37 -19.60
C ALA A 269 7.42 -1.12 -18.86
N MET A 270 6.96 -0.90 -17.62
CA MET A 270 7.45 0.20 -16.79
C MET A 270 8.92 0.01 -16.44
N LEU A 271 9.35 -1.18 -16.00
CA LEU A 271 10.77 -1.48 -15.74
C LEU A 271 11.63 -1.25 -16.97
N GLU A 272 11.21 -1.78 -18.12
CA GLU A 272 11.96 -1.68 -19.38
C GLU A 272 12.08 -0.23 -19.86
N ARG A 273 10.97 0.51 -19.85
CA ARG A 273 10.93 1.87 -20.41
C ARG A 273 11.56 2.92 -19.52
N THR A 274 11.53 2.74 -18.21
CA THR A 274 11.98 3.77 -17.26
C THR A 274 13.29 3.43 -16.56
N GLY A 275 13.74 2.17 -16.64
CA GLY A 275 14.91 1.70 -15.90
C GLY A 275 14.73 1.75 -14.37
N CYS A 276 13.52 1.96 -13.86
CA CYS A 276 13.28 2.01 -12.41
C CYS A 276 13.59 0.66 -11.74
N ASP A 277 13.91 0.70 -10.46
CA ASP A 277 14.38 -0.47 -9.70
C ASP A 277 13.22 -1.36 -9.20
N GLY A 278 11.99 -0.87 -9.28
CA GLY A 278 10.81 -1.61 -8.87
C GLY A 278 9.51 -0.86 -9.15
N ILE A 279 8.41 -1.50 -8.81
CA ILE A 279 7.07 -1.07 -9.18
C ILE A 279 6.19 -0.97 -7.96
N SER A 280 5.38 0.09 -7.86
CA SER A 280 4.36 0.23 -6.84
C SER A 280 2.97 0.15 -7.48
N VAL A 281 2.16 -0.82 -7.06
CA VAL A 281 0.83 -1.10 -7.61
C VAL A 281 -0.25 -0.56 -6.68
N GLY A 282 -1.07 0.37 -7.18
CA GLY A 282 -2.22 0.91 -6.46
C GLY A 282 -3.55 0.34 -6.97
N ARG A 283 -4.27 1.13 -7.77
CA ARG A 283 -5.61 0.78 -8.29
C ARG A 283 -5.66 -0.54 -9.08
N GLY A 284 -4.55 -0.99 -9.64
CA GLY A 284 -4.46 -2.29 -10.30
C GLY A 284 -4.73 -3.47 -9.37
N ALA A 285 -4.45 -3.32 -8.08
CA ALA A 285 -4.71 -4.34 -7.06
C ALA A 285 -6.16 -4.35 -6.55
N GLN A 286 -6.91 -3.26 -6.68
CA GLN A 286 -8.29 -3.17 -6.18
C GLN A 286 -9.19 -4.21 -6.84
N GLY A 287 -9.72 -5.16 -6.04
CA GLY A 287 -10.49 -6.31 -6.54
C GLY A 287 -9.71 -7.25 -7.45
N ARG A 288 -8.37 -7.20 -7.41
CA ARG A 288 -7.46 -8.04 -8.19
C ARG A 288 -6.18 -8.37 -7.42
N PRO A 289 -6.24 -8.95 -6.22
CA PRO A 289 -5.03 -9.26 -5.44
C PRO A 289 -4.09 -10.21 -6.20
N TRP A 290 -4.60 -11.04 -7.12
CA TRP A 290 -3.82 -11.92 -8.00
C TRP A 290 -2.88 -11.18 -8.97
N ILE A 291 -3.01 -9.85 -9.13
CA ILE A 291 -2.05 -9.06 -9.91
C ILE A 291 -0.61 -9.24 -9.37
N PHE A 292 -0.46 -9.45 -8.06
CA PHE A 292 0.85 -9.71 -7.45
C PHE A 292 1.38 -11.08 -7.85
N ARG A 293 0.53 -12.13 -7.94
CA ARG A 293 0.90 -13.42 -8.50
C ARG A 293 1.44 -13.27 -9.92
N ASP A 294 0.69 -12.55 -10.73
CA ASP A 294 0.98 -12.40 -12.16
C ASP A 294 2.28 -11.60 -12.37
N ILE A 295 2.49 -10.52 -11.61
CA ILE A 295 3.73 -9.72 -11.67
C ILE A 295 4.93 -10.53 -11.16
N VAL A 296 4.80 -11.26 -10.05
CA VAL A 296 5.87 -12.08 -9.50
C VAL A 296 6.26 -13.17 -10.49
N ALA A 297 5.29 -13.91 -11.04
CA ALA A 297 5.55 -14.92 -12.06
C ALA A 297 6.27 -14.34 -13.28
N ALA A 298 5.75 -13.23 -13.83
CA ALA A 298 6.33 -12.58 -15.01
C ALA A 298 7.76 -12.08 -14.74
N TYR A 299 8.02 -11.47 -13.59
CA TYR A 299 9.35 -10.97 -13.23
C TYR A 299 10.40 -12.08 -13.19
N HIS A 300 10.03 -13.27 -12.71
CA HIS A 300 10.90 -14.43 -12.66
C HIS A 300 10.87 -15.29 -13.94
N GLY A 301 10.24 -14.83 -15.02
CA GLY A 301 10.17 -15.55 -16.29
C GLY A 301 9.28 -16.79 -16.27
N ALA A 302 8.43 -16.94 -15.26
CA ALA A 302 7.44 -18.01 -15.19
C ALA A 302 6.19 -17.66 -16.01
N ALA A 303 5.45 -18.69 -16.45
CA ALA A 303 4.19 -18.49 -17.14
C ALA A 303 3.17 -17.80 -16.22
N ILE A 304 2.52 -16.75 -16.73
CA ILE A 304 1.44 -16.08 -16.03
C ILE A 304 0.21 -16.99 -16.08
N PRO A 305 -0.37 -17.38 -14.93
CA PRO A 305 -1.59 -18.19 -14.92
C PRO A 305 -2.76 -17.45 -15.61
N PRO A 306 -3.74 -18.17 -16.13
CA PRO A 306 -4.99 -17.57 -16.59
C PRO A 306 -5.62 -16.68 -15.52
N GLY A 307 -6.38 -15.67 -15.94
CA GLY A 307 -7.20 -14.90 -15.01
C GLY A 307 -8.20 -15.79 -14.28
N PRO A 308 -8.55 -15.49 -13.01
CA PRO A 308 -9.42 -16.36 -12.23
C PRO A 308 -10.86 -16.39 -12.78
N SER A 309 -11.48 -17.58 -12.81
CA SER A 309 -12.91 -17.75 -13.08
C SER A 309 -13.75 -17.01 -12.03
N LEU A 310 -15.06 -16.82 -12.28
CA LEU A 310 -15.95 -16.21 -11.29
C LEU A 310 -16.01 -17.04 -10.01
N ALA A 311 -16.00 -18.37 -10.12
CA ALA A 311 -15.93 -19.27 -8.94
C ALA A 311 -14.71 -18.99 -8.05
N GLU A 312 -13.52 -18.82 -8.65
CA GLU A 312 -12.31 -18.47 -7.93
C GLU A 312 -12.39 -17.06 -7.32
N VAL A 313 -12.97 -16.09 -8.05
CA VAL A 313 -13.19 -14.73 -7.53
C VAL A 313 -14.15 -14.74 -6.34
N VAL A 314 -15.22 -15.54 -6.40
CA VAL A 314 -16.15 -15.73 -5.26
C VAL A 314 -15.41 -16.27 -4.04
N SER A 315 -14.56 -17.28 -4.19
CA SER A 315 -13.75 -17.79 -3.09
C SER A 315 -12.82 -16.72 -2.48
N VAL A 316 -12.29 -15.83 -3.32
CA VAL A 316 -11.48 -14.69 -2.85
C VAL A 316 -12.33 -13.69 -2.06
N ILE A 317 -13.55 -13.39 -2.53
CA ILE A 317 -14.47 -12.46 -1.84
C ILE A 317 -14.84 -13.00 -0.46
N GLU A 318 -15.25 -14.26 -0.38
CA GLU A 318 -15.65 -14.91 0.88
C GLU A 318 -14.52 -14.91 1.91
N ARG A 319 -13.31 -15.29 1.47
CA ARG A 319 -12.13 -15.28 2.33
C ARG A 319 -11.77 -13.88 2.81
N HIS A 320 -11.78 -12.90 1.91
CA HIS A 320 -11.53 -11.50 2.26
C HIS A 320 -12.54 -11.01 3.30
N ALA A 321 -13.82 -11.28 3.08
CA ALA A 321 -14.89 -10.91 4.01
C ALA A 321 -14.73 -11.57 5.39
N ALA A 322 -14.45 -12.87 5.41
CA ALA A 322 -14.22 -13.61 6.66
C ALA A 322 -13.03 -13.04 7.46
N TRP A 323 -11.93 -12.70 6.80
CA TRP A 323 -10.78 -12.08 7.45
C TRP A 323 -11.09 -10.65 7.95
N CYS A 324 -11.88 -9.87 7.20
CA CYS A 324 -12.33 -8.57 7.67
C CYS A 324 -13.19 -8.67 8.94
N VAL A 325 -14.06 -9.67 9.02
CA VAL A 325 -14.88 -9.92 10.22
C VAL A 325 -14.00 -10.28 11.43
N VAL A 326 -13.02 -11.17 11.23
CA VAL A 326 -12.08 -11.54 12.30
C VAL A 326 -11.25 -10.34 12.78
N GLU A 327 -10.75 -9.54 11.82
CA GLU A 327 -9.90 -8.38 12.15
C GLU A 327 -10.68 -7.27 12.88
N GLN A 328 -11.92 -7.02 12.47
CA GLN A 328 -12.71 -5.92 13.03
C GLN A 328 -13.54 -6.31 14.27
N GLY A 329 -13.78 -7.62 14.47
CA GLY A 329 -14.63 -8.12 15.57
C GLY A 329 -16.12 -7.72 15.46
N ASP A 330 -16.53 -7.10 14.35
CA ASP A 330 -17.91 -6.65 14.08
C ASP A 330 -18.27 -7.00 12.62
N GLU A 331 -19.12 -8.01 12.45
CA GLU A 331 -19.51 -8.53 11.16
C GLU A 331 -20.23 -7.47 10.29
N GLY A 332 -21.18 -6.76 10.88
CA GLY A 332 -21.95 -5.74 10.16
C GLY A 332 -21.08 -4.57 9.67
N ARG A 333 -20.07 -4.17 10.46
CA ARG A 333 -19.11 -3.15 10.05
C ARG A 333 -18.20 -3.68 8.94
N ALA A 334 -17.65 -4.88 9.10
CA ALA A 334 -16.76 -5.52 8.12
C ALA A 334 -17.46 -5.67 6.75
N LEU A 335 -18.69 -6.17 6.75
CA LEU A 335 -19.46 -6.33 5.49
C LEU A 335 -19.80 -4.99 4.84
N ARG A 336 -20.10 -3.94 5.61
CA ARG A 336 -20.29 -2.59 5.03
C ARG A 336 -19.02 -2.08 4.33
N GLU A 337 -17.85 -2.32 4.89
CA GLU A 337 -16.59 -1.95 4.27
C GLU A 337 -16.26 -2.82 3.05
N MET A 338 -16.63 -4.10 3.09
CA MET A 338 -16.46 -5.04 1.99
C MET A 338 -17.28 -4.71 0.73
N ARG A 339 -18.42 -4.00 0.84
CA ARG A 339 -19.30 -3.68 -0.29
C ARG A 339 -18.57 -3.05 -1.49
N LYS A 340 -17.64 -2.14 -1.24
CA LYS A 340 -16.81 -1.54 -2.29
C LYS A 340 -15.87 -2.56 -2.97
N HIS A 341 -15.29 -3.47 -2.17
CA HIS A 341 -14.41 -4.52 -2.67
C HIS A 341 -15.18 -5.53 -3.52
N ILE A 342 -16.37 -5.94 -3.08
CA ILE A 342 -17.25 -6.84 -3.84
C ILE A 342 -17.52 -6.24 -5.23
N GLY A 343 -17.85 -4.94 -5.30
CA GLY A 343 -18.05 -4.24 -6.58
C GLY A 343 -16.82 -4.24 -7.47
N TRP A 344 -15.62 -4.13 -6.89
CA TRP A 344 -14.37 -4.19 -7.65
C TRP A 344 -14.01 -5.60 -8.11
N TYR A 345 -14.22 -6.62 -7.29
CA TYR A 345 -14.00 -8.03 -7.63
C TYR A 345 -14.88 -8.46 -8.82
N LEU A 346 -16.14 -8.11 -8.77
CA LEU A 346 -17.14 -8.53 -9.77
C LEU A 346 -17.13 -7.69 -11.06
N ARG A 347 -16.23 -6.69 -11.16
CA ARG A 347 -16.16 -5.86 -12.36
C ARG A 347 -15.85 -6.71 -13.59
N GLY A 348 -16.64 -6.52 -14.65
CA GLY A 348 -16.50 -7.19 -15.94
C GLY A 348 -17.29 -8.49 -16.06
N PHE A 349 -17.57 -9.18 -14.94
CA PHE A 349 -18.39 -10.38 -14.95
C PHE A 349 -19.89 -10.07 -15.16
N ALA A 350 -20.59 -11.00 -15.76
CA ALA A 350 -22.04 -10.89 -16.05
C ALA A 350 -22.86 -11.21 -14.81
N VAL A 351 -22.89 -10.31 -13.82
CA VAL A 351 -23.59 -10.50 -12.54
C VAL A 351 -25.03 -9.99 -12.56
N GLY A 352 -25.38 -9.09 -13.48
CA GLY A 352 -26.69 -8.46 -13.51
C GLY A 352 -26.90 -7.33 -12.47
N GLY A 353 -27.82 -6.41 -12.76
CA GLY A 353 -28.11 -5.25 -11.91
C GLY A 353 -28.70 -5.62 -10.55
N PRO A 354 -29.76 -6.46 -10.51
CA PRO A 354 -30.37 -6.86 -9.24
C PRO A 354 -29.41 -7.54 -8.27
N GLN A 355 -28.58 -8.47 -8.77
CA GLN A 355 -27.59 -9.17 -7.96
C GLN A 355 -26.49 -8.22 -7.46
N ARG A 356 -26.00 -7.31 -8.31
CA ARG A 356 -25.05 -6.28 -7.88
C ARG A 356 -25.62 -5.40 -6.78
N HIS A 357 -26.89 -5.02 -6.91
CA HIS A 357 -27.58 -4.25 -5.87
C HIS A 357 -27.68 -5.03 -4.57
N ALA A 358 -28.15 -6.27 -4.61
CA ALA A 358 -28.24 -7.14 -3.42
C ALA A 358 -26.88 -7.30 -2.73
N LEU A 359 -25.83 -7.61 -3.48
CA LEU A 359 -24.46 -7.71 -2.97
C LEU A 359 -23.90 -6.40 -2.38
N SER A 360 -24.37 -5.24 -2.86
CA SER A 360 -24.01 -3.94 -2.30
C SER A 360 -24.70 -3.64 -0.96
N MET A 361 -25.63 -4.47 -0.53
CA MET A 361 -26.42 -4.27 0.70
C MET A 361 -26.12 -5.32 1.79
N VAL A 362 -25.37 -6.37 1.48
CA VAL A 362 -25.06 -7.46 2.43
C VAL A 362 -24.52 -6.96 3.76
N SER A 363 -24.91 -7.61 4.83
CA SER A 363 -24.56 -7.24 6.21
C SER A 363 -24.06 -8.41 7.07
N THR A 364 -24.16 -9.65 6.57
CA THR A 364 -23.65 -10.86 7.23
C THR A 364 -22.90 -11.74 6.22
N LEU A 365 -21.99 -12.59 6.71
CA LEU A 365 -21.28 -13.58 5.89
C LEU A 365 -22.25 -14.59 5.27
N GLN A 366 -23.29 -14.98 6.01
CA GLN A 366 -24.30 -15.90 5.51
C GLN A 366 -25.05 -15.29 4.31
N GLU A 367 -25.52 -14.05 4.42
CA GLU A 367 -26.17 -13.34 3.34
C GLU A 367 -25.24 -13.18 2.13
N LEU A 368 -23.95 -12.83 2.37
CA LEU A 368 -22.96 -12.75 1.31
C LEU A 368 -22.81 -14.07 0.57
N HIS A 369 -22.64 -15.17 1.31
CA HIS A 369 -22.53 -16.53 0.74
C HIS A 369 -23.73 -16.90 -0.12
N GLU A 370 -24.94 -16.72 0.40
CA GLU A 370 -26.20 -17.00 -0.32
C GLU A 370 -26.30 -16.20 -1.64
N ARG A 371 -25.99 -14.88 -1.59
CA ARG A 371 -26.02 -14.03 -2.79
C ARG A 371 -24.94 -14.37 -3.82
N LEU A 372 -23.77 -14.82 -3.37
CA LEU A 372 -22.70 -15.25 -4.26
C LEU A 372 -23.01 -16.61 -4.89
N ALA A 373 -23.68 -17.52 -4.15
CA ALA A 373 -24.10 -18.82 -4.66
C ALA A 373 -25.19 -18.71 -5.74
N ASP A 374 -25.99 -17.64 -5.75
CA ASP A 374 -27.00 -17.36 -6.78
C ASP A 374 -26.39 -16.93 -8.14
N LEU A 375 -25.08 -16.72 -8.23
CA LEU A 375 -24.43 -16.30 -9.47
C LEU A 375 -24.16 -17.50 -10.38
N ASP A 376 -24.20 -17.26 -11.70
CA ASP A 376 -23.65 -18.18 -12.68
C ASP A 376 -22.11 -18.20 -12.56
N LEU A 377 -21.58 -19.21 -11.89
CA LEU A 377 -20.15 -19.30 -11.58
C LEU A 377 -19.29 -19.83 -12.74
N ASP A 378 -19.92 -20.37 -13.79
CA ASP A 378 -19.24 -20.91 -14.97
C ASP A 378 -18.78 -19.79 -15.94
N GLN A 379 -18.23 -18.72 -15.39
CA GLN A 379 -17.71 -17.60 -16.18
C GLN A 379 -16.19 -17.55 -16.08
N GLU A 380 -15.52 -17.61 -17.23
CA GLU A 380 -14.11 -17.34 -17.35
C GLU A 380 -13.80 -15.86 -17.13
N PHE A 381 -12.51 -15.53 -16.86
CA PHE A 381 -12.08 -14.15 -16.64
C PHE A 381 -12.34 -13.27 -17.88
N PRO A 382 -13.28 -12.32 -17.83
CA PRO A 382 -13.66 -11.57 -19.02
C PRO A 382 -12.63 -10.44 -19.32
N PRO A 383 -12.40 -10.10 -20.59
CA PRO A 383 -11.56 -8.96 -20.96
C PRO A 383 -11.96 -7.64 -20.30
N ALA A 384 -13.27 -7.42 -20.08
CA ALA A 384 -13.80 -6.25 -19.40
C ALA A 384 -13.42 -6.17 -17.91
N ALA A 385 -12.93 -7.26 -17.31
CA ALA A 385 -12.41 -7.29 -15.96
C ALA A 385 -10.95 -6.75 -15.87
N ARG A 386 -10.29 -6.49 -16.99
CA ARG A 386 -8.97 -5.85 -17.05
C ARG A 386 -9.09 -4.33 -16.85
N GLY A 387 -7.97 -3.68 -16.59
CA GLY A 387 -7.88 -2.23 -16.46
C GLY A 387 -8.32 -1.68 -15.08
N PRO A 388 -8.43 -0.35 -14.97
CA PRO A 388 -8.54 0.35 -13.70
C PRO A 388 -9.86 0.11 -12.97
N ARG A 389 -9.77 0.09 -11.63
CA ARG A 389 -10.91 0.09 -10.71
C ARG A 389 -10.83 1.29 -9.77
N GLY A 390 -11.86 1.46 -8.97
CA GLY A 390 -11.95 2.55 -8.01
C GLY A 390 -12.20 3.90 -8.68
N ARG A 391 -11.63 4.94 -8.09
CA ARG A 391 -11.87 6.32 -8.54
C ARG A 391 -11.22 6.57 -9.89
N ALA A 392 -12.02 7.01 -10.83
CA ALA A 392 -11.64 7.65 -12.07
C ALA A 392 -12.20 9.09 -12.05
N GLY A 393 -11.90 9.91 -13.00
CA GLY A 393 -12.48 11.24 -13.15
C GLY A 393 -11.52 12.23 -13.78
N GLY A 394 -12.01 13.46 -14.00
CA GLY A 394 -11.21 14.57 -14.51
C GLY A 394 -10.28 15.17 -13.45
N GLU A 395 -9.46 16.11 -13.89
CA GLU A 395 -8.61 16.91 -13.03
C GLU A 395 -9.44 17.69 -12.01
N LYS A 396 -8.83 18.00 -10.87
CA LYS A 396 -9.47 18.69 -9.76
C LYS A 396 -8.63 19.88 -9.34
N THR A 397 -9.28 20.95 -8.93
CA THR A 397 -8.60 22.06 -8.28
C THR A 397 -7.93 21.58 -6.99
N PRO A 398 -6.63 21.80 -6.80
CA PRO A 398 -5.95 21.49 -5.56
C PRO A 398 -6.54 22.30 -4.39
N HIS A 399 -6.80 21.62 -3.29
CA HIS A 399 -7.20 22.28 -2.05
C HIS A 399 -5.97 22.40 -1.16
N LEU A 400 -5.46 23.62 -1.03
CA LEU A 400 -4.23 23.97 -0.30
C LEU A 400 -4.56 24.99 0.81
N PRO A 401 -3.65 25.20 1.78
CA PRO A 401 -3.75 26.34 2.68
C PRO A 401 -3.68 27.68 1.89
N ASP A 402 -4.28 28.73 2.43
CA ASP A 402 -4.25 30.06 1.82
C ASP A 402 -2.81 30.56 1.66
N GLY A 403 -2.47 31.06 0.46
CA GLY A 403 -1.13 31.55 0.12
C GLY A 403 -0.04 30.47 0.05
N TRP A 404 -0.42 29.16 0.03
CA TRP A 404 0.55 28.06 0.06
C TRP A 404 1.56 28.08 -1.08
N LEU A 405 1.14 28.51 -2.27
CA LEU A 405 1.97 28.51 -3.47
C LEU A 405 2.78 29.80 -3.64
N ASP A 406 2.55 30.85 -2.82
CA ASP A 406 3.22 32.14 -2.96
C ASP A 406 4.74 32.03 -2.76
N HIS A 407 5.20 31.12 -1.91
CA HIS A 407 6.61 30.88 -1.65
C HIS A 407 6.93 29.40 -1.48
N PRO A 408 8.10 28.92 -1.96
CA PRO A 408 8.53 27.52 -1.81
C PRO A 408 9.12 27.20 -0.41
N TYR A 409 9.10 28.13 0.51
CA TYR A 409 9.54 27.98 1.91
C TYR A 409 8.45 28.49 2.85
N LEU A 410 8.41 27.94 4.07
CA LEU A 410 7.45 28.39 5.08
C LEU A 410 7.77 29.82 5.54
N THR A 411 6.74 30.66 5.57
CA THR A 411 6.75 31.91 6.33
C THR A 411 6.58 31.65 7.83
N ASP A 412 6.93 32.61 8.69
CA ASP A 412 6.74 32.48 10.14
C ASP A 412 5.26 32.30 10.51
N ALA A 413 4.35 32.92 9.79
CA ALA A 413 2.92 32.77 9.97
C ALA A 413 2.44 31.34 9.62
N GLU A 414 2.98 30.73 8.56
CA GLU A 414 2.68 29.35 8.19
C GLU A 414 3.26 28.35 9.20
N ARG A 415 4.49 28.56 9.68
CA ARG A 415 5.10 27.76 10.75
C ARG A 415 4.25 27.78 12.00
N SER A 416 3.79 28.96 12.42
CA SER A 416 2.91 29.11 13.58
C SER A 416 1.57 28.39 13.39
N ARG A 417 0.94 28.51 12.21
CA ARG A 417 -0.32 27.83 11.89
C ARG A 417 -0.19 26.29 11.88
N LEU A 418 0.86 25.76 11.31
CA LEU A 418 1.12 24.32 11.29
C LEU A 418 1.33 23.77 12.70
N HIS A 419 1.99 24.54 13.56
CA HIS A 419 2.19 24.16 14.98
C HIS A 419 0.87 24.15 15.74
N LEU A 420 0.00 25.15 15.52
CA LEU A 420 -1.31 25.25 16.18
C LEU A 420 -2.33 24.25 15.62
N ALA A 421 -2.30 23.96 14.33
CA ALA A 421 -3.24 23.00 13.71
C ALA A 421 -3.06 21.56 14.20
N GLU A 422 -1.94 21.25 14.84
CA GLU A 422 -1.71 19.96 15.50
C GLU A 422 -2.09 19.96 16.98
N ILE A 423 -2.30 21.14 17.59
CA ILE A 423 -2.73 21.27 18.98
C ILE A 423 -4.26 21.24 19.11
N GLY A 424 -4.98 21.47 18.01
CA GLY A 424 -6.43 21.61 17.97
C GLY A 424 -7.14 20.38 17.40
N TYR A 425 -7.23 19.29 18.17
CA TYR A 425 -8.24 18.23 18.06
C TYR A 425 -8.58 17.71 19.43
#